data_438551f4fca4c6ce002c7b6d0d0a2b23
#
_entry.id   438551f4fca4c6ce002c7b6d0d0a2b23
#
_cell.length_a   1.000
_cell.length_b   1.000
_cell.length_c   1.000
_cell.angle_alpha   90.00
_cell.angle_beta   90.00
_cell.angle_gamma   90.00
#
_symmetry.space_group_name_H-M   'P 1'
#
loop_
_entity.id
_entity.type
_entity.pdbx_description
1 polymer ?
#
loop_
_entity_poly.entity_id
_entity_poly.type
_entity_poly.pdbx_seq_one_letter_code
_entity_poly.pdbx_strand_id
1 'polypeptide(L)'
;MPRRFSAMRMAMAVCVLGSASTHAQAPTNVVPVDNVIREQVTGEPYRMYGSRIVFTGWRYVTPGVFNWVDDQGNGVAANKDAKLGDWGARFTTTDVPRGIRIAVQPAQRRGDIIPKERPWEVRSIGVKTLIKDGDVYKLWASCVDASGQSNACYFESDDGQRWSRPALGLVEYEGSTANNLLPACPAESVFLDPSAPPEQRYKGVAVLPISREKFTEFKRQRPRDWEPRADRRDVGPDHIYAFHGCVSTDGHRWSVLPDIFNVEHADTQNIGTYDPIAGKYVIFSRTWLVGDRDPRVAEGTGQVWYAVGRRSIGRTESATFGNFPVSELIMAPPPEMPPSEVLYTNCYTTVPKAPDLRLMFPSIWSTESDATRLMIAASPDGKVWNWVPGGTVLDTGEFQTFDGGCLFASPNLTETASGDFVLPYSGYRFPHKYPRGHEDFPPNIGYAIWPKGRMIALEALQRGSFAMVAVVPPGPRLRINATTRRGGSIRVEACNLQRQPLPGRAMADCQPIIGDQFNAPVTWSGGGDLGISPGEAVVLRFELDQAKIFALDFE
;
A
#
# COMPACT_ATOMS: atom_id res chain seq x y z
N MET A 1 -26.09 -47.87 -19.29
CA MET A 1 -25.62 -47.20 -20.51
C MET A 1 -24.64 -46.09 -20.11
N PRO A 2 -23.36 -46.20 -20.39
CA PRO A 2 -22.38 -45.18 -20.01
C PRO A 2 -22.23 -44.16 -21.13
N ARG A 3 -22.30 -42.86 -20.78
CA ARG A 3 -21.98 -41.76 -21.70
C ARG A 3 -20.47 -41.52 -21.71
N ARG A 4 -19.91 -41.53 -22.92
CA ARG A 4 -18.53 -41.24 -23.22
C ARG A 4 -18.26 -39.74 -23.08
N PHE A 5 -17.22 -39.37 -22.33
CA PHE A 5 -16.64 -38.03 -22.35
C PHE A 5 -15.61 -37.95 -23.51
N SER A 6 -15.83 -37.01 -24.40
CA SER A 6 -14.91 -36.68 -25.50
C SER A 6 -13.88 -35.67 -24.98
N ALA A 7 -12.61 -36.03 -24.96
CA ALA A 7 -11.50 -35.15 -24.65
C ALA A 7 -11.18 -34.25 -25.85
N MET A 8 -11.36 -32.97 -25.68
CA MET A 8 -10.98 -31.94 -26.66
C MET A 8 -9.46 -31.69 -26.54
N ARG A 9 -8.70 -32.15 -27.54
CA ARG A 9 -7.27 -31.86 -27.66
C ARG A 9 -7.09 -30.46 -28.25
N MET A 10 -6.49 -29.55 -27.51
CA MET A 10 -6.04 -28.23 -27.98
C MET A 10 -4.66 -28.41 -28.63
N ALA A 11 -4.58 -28.28 -29.96
CA ALA A 11 -3.32 -28.30 -30.71
C ALA A 11 -2.76 -26.87 -30.73
N MET A 12 -1.60 -26.66 -30.13
CA MET A 12 -0.80 -25.44 -30.30
C MET A 12 0.01 -25.59 -31.60
N ALA A 13 -0.29 -24.76 -32.59
CA ALA A 13 0.50 -24.65 -33.82
C ALA A 13 1.66 -23.66 -33.58
N VAL A 14 2.88 -24.15 -33.62
CA VAL A 14 4.10 -23.33 -33.64
C VAL A 14 4.46 -23.10 -35.12
N CYS A 15 4.33 -21.84 -35.59
CA CYS A 15 4.84 -21.43 -36.89
C CYS A 15 6.37 -21.23 -36.81
N VAL A 16 7.12 -22.10 -37.47
CA VAL A 16 8.56 -21.94 -37.72
C VAL A 16 8.74 -21.32 -39.10
N LEU A 17 9.20 -20.09 -39.18
CA LEU A 17 9.70 -19.46 -40.41
C LEU A 17 11.18 -19.85 -40.59
N GLY A 18 11.44 -20.71 -41.54
CA GLY A 18 12.78 -21.14 -41.87
C GLY A 18 13.48 -20.23 -42.88
N SER A 19 14.68 -19.77 -42.53
CA SER A 19 15.69 -19.30 -43.50
C SER A 19 16.79 -20.35 -43.64
N ALA A 20 16.93 -20.90 -44.83
CA ALA A 20 17.92 -21.93 -45.13
C ALA A 20 19.33 -21.32 -45.28
N SER A 21 20.23 -21.70 -44.41
CA SER A 21 21.67 -21.61 -44.61
C SER A 21 22.28 -22.98 -44.29
N THR A 22 22.96 -23.57 -45.31
CA THR A 22 23.62 -24.87 -45.23
C THR A 22 24.87 -24.79 -44.34
N HIS A 23 24.73 -25.27 -43.09
CA HIS A 23 25.87 -25.59 -42.25
C HIS A 23 25.65 -26.98 -41.64
N ALA A 24 26.77 -27.71 -41.44
CA ALA A 24 26.78 -29.07 -40.93
C ALA A 24 25.82 -29.27 -39.77
N GLN A 25 24.96 -30.29 -39.87
CA GLN A 25 23.95 -30.64 -38.89
C GLN A 25 24.58 -30.89 -37.54
N ALA A 26 24.49 -29.89 -36.65
CA ALA A 26 24.52 -30.12 -35.21
C ALA A 26 23.34 -31.04 -34.83
N PRO A 27 23.46 -31.91 -33.85
CA PRO A 27 22.37 -32.78 -33.43
C PRO A 27 21.11 -31.94 -33.18
N THR A 28 20.02 -32.30 -33.81
CA THR A 28 18.77 -31.55 -33.97
C THR A 28 18.03 -31.24 -32.65
N ASN A 29 18.63 -31.51 -31.50
CA ASN A 29 17.98 -31.43 -30.17
C ASN A 29 18.62 -30.46 -29.20
N VAL A 30 19.69 -29.76 -29.58
CA VAL A 30 20.35 -28.78 -28.71
C VAL A 30 19.99 -27.39 -29.17
N VAL A 31 19.23 -26.66 -28.35
CA VAL A 31 18.96 -25.26 -28.52
C VAL A 31 20.01 -24.48 -27.74
N PRO A 32 20.77 -23.56 -28.34
CA PRO A 32 21.69 -22.72 -27.59
C PRO A 32 20.92 -22.05 -26.45
N VAL A 33 21.40 -22.21 -25.22
CA VAL A 33 20.81 -21.69 -23.99
C VAL A 33 20.54 -20.18 -24.10
N ASP A 34 21.32 -19.51 -24.93
CA ASP A 34 21.34 -18.06 -25.05
C ASP A 34 20.09 -17.42 -25.67
N ASN A 35 19.31 -18.12 -26.51
CA ASN A 35 18.22 -17.46 -27.23
C ASN A 35 16.83 -17.64 -26.59
N VAL A 36 16.53 -18.78 -26.00
CA VAL A 36 15.18 -19.05 -25.44
C VAL A 36 15.02 -18.51 -24.04
N ILE A 37 16.07 -18.51 -23.25
CA ILE A 37 16.00 -18.14 -21.84
C ILE A 37 16.10 -16.63 -21.63
N ARG A 38 16.82 -15.91 -22.48
CA ARG A 38 16.96 -14.44 -22.40
C ARG A 38 15.65 -13.72 -22.68
N GLU A 39 14.86 -14.17 -23.65
CA GLU A 39 13.56 -13.58 -23.95
C GLU A 39 12.53 -13.79 -22.82
N GLN A 40 12.61 -14.91 -22.10
CA GLN A 40 11.70 -15.21 -21.00
C GLN A 40 12.07 -14.53 -19.67
N VAL A 41 13.33 -14.19 -19.47
CA VAL A 41 13.86 -13.73 -18.18
C VAL A 41 14.13 -12.24 -18.12
N THR A 42 14.44 -11.61 -19.25
CA THR A 42 14.78 -10.19 -19.21
C THR A 42 13.57 -9.29 -19.19
N GLY A 43 12.43 -9.64 -19.80
CA GLY A 43 11.27 -8.78 -19.86
C GLY A 43 11.64 -7.31 -20.16
N GLU A 44 10.67 -6.43 -20.21
CA GLU A 44 10.95 -4.99 -20.21
C GLU A 44 11.42 -4.56 -18.81
N PRO A 45 12.49 -3.74 -18.72
CA PRO A 45 12.92 -3.21 -17.44
C PRO A 45 11.83 -2.38 -16.75
N TYR A 46 11.66 -2.53 -15.46
CA TYR A 46 10.77 -1.67 -14.69
C TYR A 46 11.34 -0.26 -14.61
N ARG A 47 10.60 0.71 -15.15
CA ARG A 47 10.87 2.11 -14.85
C ARG A 47 10.43 2.40 -13.43
N MET A 48 11.32 2.90 -12.60
CA MET A 48 10.98 3.36 -11.25
C MET A 48 10.24 4.70 -11.32
N TYR A 49 9.16 4.82 -10.56
CA TYR A 49 8.40 6.08 -10.43
C TYR A 49 8.86 6.93 -9.24
N GLY A 50 9.64 6.36 -8.36
CA GLY A 50 10.29 7.01 -7.22
C GLY A 50 11.75 6.64 -7.14
N SER A 51 12.39 7.05 -6.07
CA SER A 51 13.81 6.78 -5.83
C SER A 51 14.07 5.63 -4.87
N ARG A 52 13.02 4.99 -4.35
CA ARG A 52 13.12 3.98 -3.28
C ARG A 52 12.45 2.68 -3.66
N ILE A 53 13.08 1.57 -3.32
CA ILE A 53 12.47 0.23 -3.32
C ILE A 53 12.40 -0.27 -1.88
N VAL A 54 11.19 -0.68 -1.46
CA VAL A 54 10.93 -1.50 -0.27
C VAL A 54 10.30 -2.81 -0.73
N PHE A 55 10.77 -3.93 -0.22
CA PHE A 55 10.28 -5.24 -0.63
C PHE A 55 8.93 -5.56 0.05
N THR A 56 7.87 -4.93 -0.43
CA THR A 56 6.50 -5.17 0.04
C THR A 56 5.90 -6.48 -0.48
N GLY A 57 6.57 -7.12 -1.44
CA GLY A 57 6.25 -8.37 -2.10
C GLY A 57 7.39 -8.75 -3.06
N TRP A 58 7.20 -9.80 -3.84
CA TRP A 58 8.23 -10.34 -4.72
C TRP A 58 8.36 -9.63 -6.08
N ARG A 59 7.65 -8.53 -6.30
CA ARG A 59 7.62 -7.79 -7.58
C ARG A 59 9.00 -7.48 -8.16
N TYR A 60 9.96 -7.12 -7.30
CA TYR A 60 11.32 -6.76 -7.71
C TYR A 60 12.31 -7.92 -7.68
N VAL A 61 11.88 -9.11 -7.25
CA VAL A 61 12.74 -10.29 -7.17
C VAL A 61 12.40 -11.21 -8.33
N THR A 62 13.42 -11.57 -9.13
CA THR A 62 13.23 -12.55 -10.19
C THR A 62 13.03 -13.94 -9.62
N PRO A 63 12.13 -14.77 -10.17
CA PRO A 63 12.03 -16.18 -9.79
C PRO A 63 13.27 -16.99 -10.19
N GLY A 64 14.18 -16.38 -10.97
CA GLY A 64 15.34 -17.05 -11.51
C GLY A 64 15.04 -17.81 -12.79
N VAL A 65 16.06 -18.49 -13.28
CA VAL A 65 16.02 -19.28 -14.50
C VAL A 65 16.42 -20.71 -14.17
N PHE A 66 15.75 -21.65 -14.79
CA PHE A 66 16.16 -23.07 -14.75
C PHE A 66 16.24 -23.64 -16.17
N ASN A 67 17.13 -24.60 -16.35
CA ASN A 67 17.28 -25.27 -17.63
C ASN A 67 17.83 -26.69 -17.45
N TRP A 68 17.51 -27.54 -18.42
CA TRP A 68 18.20 -28.79 -18.63
C TRP A 68 19.32 -28.58 -19.64
N VAL A 69 20.53 -28.92 -19.27
CA VAL A 69 21.73 -28.74 -20.10
C VAL A 69 22.45 -30.08 -20.30
N ASP A 70 23.11 -30.22 -21.46
CA ASP A 70 24.02 -31.34 -21.70
C ASP A 70 25.36 -31.21 -20.96
N ASP A 71 26.27 -32.14 -21.19
CA ASP A 71 27.60 -32.13 -20.58
C ASP A 71 28.45 -30.93 -20.98
N GLN A 72 28.11 -30.30 -22.12
CA GLN A 72 28.79 -29.11 -22.65
C GLN A 72 28.13 -27.81 -22.13
N GLY A 73 27.01 -27.90 -21.42
CA GLY A 73 26.28 -26.77 -20.92
C GLY A 73 25.26 -26.16 -21.88
N ASN A 74 24.98 -26.82 -23.01
CA ASN A 74 23.96 -26.38 -23.96
C ASN A 74 22.57 -26.79 -23.49
N GLY A 75 21.56 -25.93 -23.70
CA GLY A 75 20.17 -26.24 -23.39
C GLY A 75 19.61 -27.41 -24.17
N VAL A 76 18.96 -28.33 -23.46
CA VAL A 76 18.33 -29.51 -24.06
C VAL A 76 16.83 -29.23 -24.17
N ALA A 77 16.33 -29.10 -25.42
CA ALA A 77 14.90 -29.01 -25.65
C ALA A 77 14.23 -30.37 -25.46
N ALA A 78 13.10 -30.42 -24.80
CA ALA A 78 12.29 -31.61 -24.69
C ALA A 78 11.81 -32.04 -26.10
N ASN A 79 12.35 -33.12 -26.62
CA ASN A 79 11.89 -33.77 -27.85
C ASN A 79 11.13 -35.03 -27.44
N LYS A 80 9.88 -35.15 -27.93
CA LYS A 80 9.03 -36.32 -27.66
C LYS A 80 9.58 -37.65 -28.13
N ASP A 81 10.54 -37.62 -29.08
CA ASP A 81 11.19 -38.80 -29.64
C ASP A 81 12.51 -39.14 -28.94
N ALA A 82 12.92 -38.33 -27.96
CA ALA A 82 14.15 -38.53 -27.23
C ALA A 82 13.89 -39.21 -25.87
N LYS A 83 14.67 -40.24 -25.59
CA LYS A 83 14.65 -40.88 -24.27
C LYS A 83 15.45 -40.04 -23.30
N LEU A 84 14.80 -39.50 -22.29
CA LEU A 84 15.39 -38.58 -21.30
C LEU A 84 16.62 -39.14 -20.57
N GLY A 85 16.83 -40.45 -20.57
CA GLY A 85 17.97 -41.12 -19.94
C GLY A 85 19.25 -41.18 -20.76
N ASP A 86 19.20 -40.84 -22.04
CA ASP A 86 20.31 -41.07 -22.94
C ASP A 86 21.22 -39.83 -23.10
N TRP A 87 20.91 -38.69 -22.47
CA TRP A 87 21.57 -37.42 -22.75
C TRP A 87 22.51 -36.89 -21.68
N GLY A 88 22.64 -37.56 -20.57
CA GLY A 88 23.41 -37.02 -19.46
C GLY A 88 22.95 -35.64 -18.98
N ALA A 89 21.70 -35.28 -19.34
CA ALA A 89 21.19 -33.96 -19.07
C ALA A 89 21.13 -33.68 -17.57
N ARG A 90 21.63 -32.52 -17.18
CA ARG A 90 21.59 -32.04 -15.79
C ARG A 90 20.72 -30.79 -15.67
N PHE A 91 20.03 -30.70 -14.53
CA PHE A 91 19.25 -29.53 -14.19
C PHE A 91 20.13 -28.42 -13.61
N THR A 92 20.05 -27.23 -14.16
CA THR A 92 20.79 -26.05 -13.70
C THR A 92 19.84 -24.92 -13.36
N THR A 93 20.22 -24.09 -12.42
CA THR A 93 19.46 -22.89 -12.01
C THR A 93 20.39 -21.68 -11.93
N THR A 94 19.89 -20.52 -12.34
CA THR A 94 20.59 -19.24 -12.23
C THR A 94 19.66 -18.22 -11.59
N ASP A 95 20.17 -17.42 -10.65
CA ASP A 95 19.44 -16.33 -9.98
C ASP A 95 18.16 -16.75 -9.23
N VAL A 96 17.98 -18.02 -8.96
CA VAL A 96 16.84 -18.49 -8.15
C VAL A 96 17.00 -18.00 -6.72
N PRO A 97 16.00 -17.29 -6.17
CA PRO A 97 16.06 -16.80 -4.79
C PRO A 97 16.21 -17.96 -3.79
N ARG A 98 17.11 -17.81 -2.83
CA ARG A 98 17.38 -18.84 -1.82
C ARG A 98 17.55 -18.22 -0.45
N GLY A 99 16.99 -18.86 0.58
CA GLY A 99 17.22 -18.50 1.99
C GLY A 99 16.74 -17.11 2.39
N ILE A 100 15.84 -16.49 1.62
CA ILE A 100 15.28 -15.18 1.89
C ILE A 100 13.78 -15.25 2.17
N ARG A 101 13.30 -14.29 2.93
CA ARG A 101 11.87 -14.08 3.18
C ARG A 101 11.56 -12.59 3.35
N ILE A 102 10.31 -12.22 3.17
CA ILE A 102 9.79 -10.89 3.49
C ILE A 102 9.10 -10.99 4.85
N ALA A 103 9.34 -10.00 5.71
CA ALA A 103 8.70 -9.94 7.02
C ALA A 103 8.46 -8.48 7.45
N VAL A 104 7.23 -8.18 7.88
CA VAL A 104 6.93 -6.93 8.55
C VAL A 104 7.71 -6.81 9.85
N GLN A 105 8.03 -5.59 10.24
CA GLN A 105 8.62 -5.29 11.54
C GLN A 105 7.56 -4.61 12.41
N PRO A 106 7.48 -4.93 13.70
CA PRO A 106 6.54 -4.28 14.60
C PRO A 106 6.85 -2.79 14.71
N ALA A 107 5.80 -1.98 14.79
CA ALA A 107 5.92 -0.56 15.07
C ALA A 107 6.20 -0.30 16.55
N GLN A 108 6.94 0.76 16.81
CA GLN A 108 7.03 1.33 18.16
C GLN A 108 5.82 2.25 18.38
N ARG A 109 5.21 2.15 19.55
CA ARG A 109 4.09 3.00 19.96
C ARG A 109 4.60 4.29 20.58
N ARG A 110 4.02 5.42 20.15
CA ARG A 110 4.15 6.71 20.85
C ARG A 110 2.78 7.35 20.98
N GLY A 111 2.32 7.50 22.19
CA GLY A 111 1.05 8.17 22.51
C GLY A 111 1.19 9.67 22.70
N ASP A 112 0.03 10.34 22.74
CA ASP A 112 -0.12 11.76 23.04
C ASP A 112 0.85 12.67 22.28
N ILE A 113 0.96 12.44 20.95
CA ILE A 113 1.86 13.24 20.11
C ILE A 113 1.42 14.71 20.00
N ILE A 114 0.17 15.00 20.30
CA ILE A 114 -0.40 16.35 20.43
C ILE A 114 -1.10 16.43 21.79
N PRO A 115 -0.44 16.93 22.85
CA PRO A 115 -1.07 17.11 24.15
C PRO A 115 -2.27 18.06 24.07
N LYS A 116 -3.34 17.77 24.80
CA LYS A 116 -4.55 18.60 24.88
C LYS A 116 -4.30 19.82 25.77
N GLU A 117 -4.13 20.99 25.15
CA GLU A 117 -3.70 22.21 25.86
C GLU A 117 -4.68 23.38 25.72
N ARG A 118 -5.69 23.25 24.83
CA ARG A 118 -6.60 24.34 24.50
C ARG A 118 -8.04 23.99 24.82
N PRO A 119 -8.90 24.99 25.16
CA PRO A 119 -10.30 24.75 25.55
C PRO A 119 -11.09 23.95 24.48
N TRP A 120 -10.85 24.17 23.20
CA TRP A 120 -11.55 23.50 22.11
C TRP A 120 -11.13 22.07 21.84
N GLU A 121 -10.16 21.52 22.59
CA GLU A 121 -9.62 20.17 22.40
C GLU A 121 -9.51 19.36 23.70
N VAL A 122 -9.93 19.93 24.83
CA VAL A 122 -9.72 19.35 26.18
C VAL A 122 -10.28 17.93 26.30
N ARG A 123 -11.34 17.63 25.59
CA ARG A 123 -11.99 16.33 25.64
C ARG A 123 -11.31 15.33 24.72
N SER A 124 -11.08 15.69 23.45
CA SER A 124 -10.42 14.79 22.48
C SER A 124 -9.76 15.49 21.32
N ILE A 125 -8.76 14.82 20.76
CA ILE A 125 -8.19 15.11 19.46
C ILE A 125 -8.15 13.79 18.68
N GLY A 126 -8.88 13.71 17.55
CA GLY A 126 -8.91 12.55 16.67
C GLY A 126 -8.31 12.89 15.30
N VAL A 127 -7.30 12.16 14.86
CA VAL A 127 -6.63 12.44 13.58
C VAL A 127 -7.51 12.08 12.40
N LYS A 128 -7.51 12.95 11.37
CA LYS A 128 -8.10 12.68 10.05
C LYS A 128 -7.03 12.34 9.02
N THR A 129 -6.08 13.25 8.80
CA THR A 129 -5.05 13.08 7.77
C THR A 129 -3.78 13.80 8.17
N LEU A 130 -2.64 13.19 7.86
CA LEU A 130 -1.30 13.78 7.90
C LEU A 130 -0.73 13.84 6.48
N ILE A 131 -0.19 14.99 6.07
CA ILE A 131 0.49 15.18 4.79
C ILE A 131 1.80 15.93 5.01
N LYS A 132 2.84 15.58 4.27
CA LYS A 132 4.02 16.41 4.09
C LYS A 132 3.85 17.23 2.82
N ASP A 133 3.86 18.56 2.94
CA ASP A 133 3.70 19.50 1.83
C ASP A 133 4.91 20.43 1.80
N GLY A 134 5.83 20.18 0.87
CA GLY A 134 7.16 20.79 0.89
C GLY A 134 7.93 20.38 2.15
N ASP A 135 8.33 21.34 2.95
CA ASP A 135 9.06 21.11 4.20
C ASP A 135 8.16 21.09 5.44
N VAL A 136 6.85 21.34 5.27
CA VAL A 136 5.89 21.42 6.38
C VAL A 136 5.05 20.16 6.45
N TYR A 137 4.91 19.61 7.64
CA TYR A 137 3.96 18.55 7.94
C TYR A 137 2.65 19.18 8.41
N LYS A 138 1.55 18.79 7.80
CA LYS A 138 0.20 19.33 8.02
C LYS A 138 -0.72 18.22 8.51
N LEU A 139 -1.45 18.48 9.61
CA LEU A 139 -2.35 17.50 10.19
C LEU A 139 -3.73 18.13 10.41
N TRP A 140 -4.74 17.47 9.84
CA TRP A 140 -6.15 17.76 10.07
C TRP A 140 -6.71 16.80 11.11
N ALA A 141 -7.47 17.34 12.05
CA ALA A 141 -8.04 16.59 13.15
C ALA A 141 -9.47 17.06 13.48
N SER A 142 -10.18 16.24 14.22
CA SER A 142 -11.38 16.65 14.95
C SER A 142 -11.01 16.89 16.40
N CYS A 143 -11.36 18.05 16.94
CA CYS A 143 -11.16 18.41 18.34
C CYS A 143 -12.51 18.54 19.03
N VAL A 144 -12.63 18.06 20.26
CA VAL A 144 -13.87 18.15 21.03
C VAL A 144 -13.60 18.91 22.30
N ASP A 145 -14.43 19.94 22.55
CA ASP A 145 -14.35 20.79 23.75
C ASP A 145 -15.07 20.15 24.96
N ALA A 146 -15.04 20.85 26.09
CA ALA A 146 -15.66 20.38 27.33
C ALA A 146 -17.18 20.19 27.22
N SER A 147 -17.85 20.95 26.32
CA SER A 147 -19.30 20.82 26.08
C SER A 147 -19.67 19.62 25.23
N GLY A 148 -18.69 19.00 24.56
CA GLY A 148 -18.89 17.94 23.55
C GLY A 148 -19.04 18.48 22.13
N GLN A 149 -18.83 19.78 21.90
CA GLN A 149 -18.84 20.37 20.57
C GLN A 149 -17.62 19.89 19.79
N SER A 150 -17.86 19.32 18.61
CA SER A 150 -16.80 18.89 17.69
C SER A 150 -16.42 20.02 16.74
N ASN A 151 -15.14 20.34 16.69
CA ASN A 151 -14.53 21.36 15.85
C ASN A 151 -13.51 20.73 14.90
N ALA A 152 -13.33 21.30 13.73
CA ALA A 152 -12.22 20.96 12.85
C ALA A 152 -10.98 21.72 13.30
N CYS A 153 -9.87 21.00 13.51
CA CYS A 153 -8.57 21.56 13.95
C CYS A 153 -7.48 21.29 12.92
N TYR A 154 -6.50 22.18 12.93
CA TYR A 154 -5.34 22.09 12.05
C TYR A 154 -4.04 22.27 12.85
N PHE A 155 -3.02 21.48 12.53
CA PHE A 155 -1.71 21.53 13.19
C PHE A 155 -0.61 21.51 12.14
N GLU A 156 0.54 22.11 12.47
CA GLU A 156 1.75 22.12 11.65
C GLU A 156 2.97 21.66 12.43
N SER A 157 3.94 21.11 11.69
CA SER A 157 5.23 20.69 12.23
C SER A 157 6.34 20.80 11.18
N ASP A 158 7.54 21.19 11.60
CA ASP A 158 8.73 21.23 10.75
C ASP A 158 9.48 19.89 10.75
N ASP A 159 9.25 19.03 11.74
CA ASP A 159 9.97 17.77 11.90
C ASP A 159 9.06 16.52 11.83
N GLY A 160 7.72 16.72 11.77
CA GLY A 160 6.73 15.65 11.81
C GLY A 160 6.55 15.00 13.17
N GLN A 161 7.15 15.55 14.22
CA GLN A 161 7.14 15.00 15.58
C GLN A 161 6.62 15.97 16.65
N ARG A 162 6.94 17.25 16.54
CA ARG A 162 6.49 18.33 17.43
C ARG A 162 5.51 19.20 16.69
N TRP A 163 4.33 19.34 17.25
CA TRP A 163 3.17 19.97 16.61
C TRP A 163 2.88 21.33 17.20
N SER A 164 2.70 22.32 16.32
CA SER A 164 2.26 23.68 16.66
C SER A 164 0.79 23.89 16.28
N ARG A 165 0.19 24.90 16.89
CA ARG A 165 -1.17 25.36 16.63
C ARG A 165 -1.12 26.77 16.04
N PRO A 166 -1.08 26.92 14.70
CA PRO A 166 -1.02 28.22 14.08
C PRO A 166 -2.29 29.03 14.40
N ALA A 167 -2.14 30.33 14.68
CA ALA A 167 -3.27 31.22 14.84
C ALA A 167 -3.82 31.58 13.46
N LEU A 168 -4.86 30.88 13.00
CA LEU A 168 -5.41 31.02 11.66
C LEU A 168 -6.32 32.23 11.48
N GLY A 169 -6.92 32.74 12.55
CA GLY A 169 -7.83 33.88 12.49
C GLY A 169 -9.16 33.59 11.79
N LEU A 170 -9.58 32.34 11.69
CA LEU A 170 -10.70 31.90 10.85
C LEU A 170 -12.00 31.69 11.61
N VAL A 171 -11.91 31.26 12.86
CA VAL A 171 -13.05 30.89 13.69
C VAL A 171 -12.97 31.65 15.02
N GLU A 172 -14.08 32.26 15.43
CA GLU A 172 -14.21 32.81 16.76
C GLU A 172 -14.56 31.69 17.76
N TYR A 173 -13.79 31.60 18.82
CA TYR A 173 -14.04 30.70 19.94
C TYR A 173 -13.87 31.49 21.27
N GLU A 174 -14.93 31.60 22.07
CA GLU A 174 -14.93 32.32 23.32
C GLU A 174 -14.36 33.75 23.23
N GLY A 175 -14.73 34.49 22.17
CA GLY A 175 -14.33 35.89 21.96
C GLY A 175 -12.94 36.10 21.35
N SER A 176 -12.26 35.02 20.91
CA SER A 176 -10.93 35.10 20.28
C SER A 176 -10.86 34.31 18.98
N THR A 177 -10.17 34.88 17.98
CA THR A 177 -9.79 34.18 16.73
C THR A 177 -8.36 33.66 16.74
N ALA A 178 -7.62 33.84 17.84
CA ALA A 178 -6.24 33.38 17.98
C ALA A 178 -6.19 31.85 18.27
N ASN A 179 -6.68 31.06 17.33
CA ASN A 179 -6.79 29.60 17.43
C ASN A 179 -6.49 28.92 16.09
N ASN A 180 -6.37 27.59 16.13
CA ASN A 180 -6.11 26.73 14.98
C ASN A 180 -7.39 26.01 14.47
N LEU A 181 -8.54 26.60 14.71
CA LEU A 181 -9.82 26.05 14.26
C LEU A 181 -10.08 26.40 12.80
N LEU A 182 -10.69 25.48 12.09
CA LEU A 182 -11.17 25.65 10.72
C LEU A 182 -12.67 25.89 10.69
N PRO A 183 -13.17 26.74 9.80
CA PRO A 183 -14.62 27.02 9.68
C PRO A 183 -15.42 25.75 9.42
N ALA A 184 -14.91 24.90 8.55
CA ALA A 184 -15.39 23.55 8.28
C ALA A 184 -14.29 22.77 7.57
N CYS A 185 -14.16 21.51 7.88
CA CYS A 185 -13.36 20.56 7.11
C CYS A 185 -14.21 19.32 6.90
N PRO A 186 -15.07 19.30 5.87
CA PRO A 186 -15.97 18.18 5.62
C PRO A 186 -15.22 16.94 5.14
N ALA A 187 -13.97 17.11 4.63
CA ALA A 187 -13.15 16.02 4.15
C ALA A 187 -12.82 15.02 5.25
N GLU A 188 -13.07 13.73 4.98
CA GLU A 188 -12.64 12.63 5.84
C GLU A 188 -11.17 12.30 5.63
N SER A 189 -10.67 12.51 4.41
CA SER A 189 -9.26 12.41 4.04
C SER A 189 -8.87 13.53 3.11
N VAL A 190 -7.65 14.03 3.25
CA VAL A 190 -7.08 15.11 2.44
C VAL A 190 -5.89 14.58 1.66
N PHE A 191 -5.75 15.00 0.40
CA PHE A 191 -4.58 14.71 -0.42
C PHE A 191 -4.18 15.92 -1.28
N LEU A 192 -2.91 15.93 -1.69
CA LEU A 192 -2.39 16.89 -2.65
C LEU A 192 -2.61 16.37 -4.07
N ASP A 193 -3.08 17.25 -4.94
CA ASP A 193 -3.23 16.95 -6.36
C ASP A 193 -2.25 17.82 -7.17
N PRO A 194 -1.12 17.26 -7.60
CA PRO A 194 -0.12 18.02 -8.35
C PRO A 194 -0.59 18.39 -9.78
N SER A 195 -1.66 17.78 -10.27
CA SER A 195 -2.22 18.05 -11.59
C SER A 195 -3.32 19.11 -11.59
N ALA A 196 -3.81 19.48 -10.39
CA ALA A 196 -4.89 20.47 -10.26
C ALA A 196 -4.39 21.91 -10.35
N PRO A 197 -5.27 22.86 -10.74
CA PRO A 197 -4.98 24.27 -10.60
C PRO A 197 -4.80 24.65 -9.13
N PRO A 198 -4.06 25.74 -8.84
CA PRO A 198 -3.74 26.13 -7.45
C PRO A 198 -4.94 26.24 -6.53
N GLU A 199 -6.09 26.67 -7.05
CA GLU A 199 -7.35 26.85 -6.30
C GLU A 199 -7.93 25.53 -5.79
N GLN A 200 -7.50 24.40 -6.35
CA GLN A 200 -7.93 23.04 -6.02
C GLN A 200 -6.77 22.12 -5.63
N ARG A 201 -5.65 22.69 -5.21
CA ARG A 201 -4.43 21.96 -4.91
C ARG A 201 -4.62 20.92 -3.80
N TYR A 202 -5.39 21.27 -2.77
CA TYR A 202 -5.84 20.31 -1.77
C TYR A 202 -7.20 19.78 -2.16
N LYS A 203 -7.33 18.48 -2.13
CA LYS A 203 -8.58 17.77 -2.38
C LYS A 203 -8.89 16.83 -1.23
N GLY A 204 -10.16 16.56 -1.06
CA GLY A 204 -10.63 15.63 -0.07
C GLY A 204 -11.94 14.99 -0.48
N VAL A 205 -12.25 13.87 0.14
CA VAL A 205 -13.52 13.17 -0.02
C VAL A 205 -14.32 13.33 1.26
N ALA A 206 -15.59 13.68 1.12
CA ALA A 206 -16.55 13.76 2.22
C ALA A 206 -17.74 12.84 1.96
N VAL A 207 -18.33 12.33 3.03
CA VAL A 207 -19.63 11.64 3.00
C VAL A 207 -20.64 12.52 3.69
N LEU A 208 -21.58 13.05 2.93
CA LEU A 208 -22.56 14.04 3.39
C LEU A 208 -23.99 13.54 3.18
N PRO A 209 -24.91 13.92 4.08
CA PRO A 209 -26.33 13.58 3.91
C PRO A 209 -26.92 14.32 2.71
N ILE A 210 -27.75 13.62 1.97
CA ILE A 210 -28.56 14.18 0.86
C ILE A 210 -30.02 13.93 1.09
N SER A 211 -30.87 14.83 0.57
CA SER A 211 -32.32 14.64 0.64
C SER A 211 -32.77 13.50 -0.28
N ARG A 212 -33.93 12.93 0.02
CA ARG A 212 -34.51 11.86 -0.78
C ARG A 212 -34.87 12.31 -2.19
N GLU A 213 -35.22 13.58 -2.37
CA GLU A 213 -35.45 14.19 -3.68
C GLU A 213 -34.16 14.19 -4.50
N LYS A 214 -33.06 14.67 -3.92
CA LYS A 214 -31.74 14.64 -4.57
C LYS A 214 -31.32 13.22 -4.92
N PHE A 215 -31.54 12.28 -4.04
CA PHE A 215 -31.22 10.87 -4.32
C PHE A 215 -32.09 10.28 -5.44
N THR A 216 -33.37 10.62 -5.49
CA THR A 216 -34.26 10.19 -6.57
C THR A 216 -33.83 10.75 -7.91
N GLU A 217 -33.46 12.03 -7.95
CA GLU A 217 -32.93 12.65 -9.16
C GLU A 217 -31.58 12.05 -9.57
N PHE A 218 -30.67 11.81 -8.61
CA PHE A 218 -29.39 11.15 -8.86
C PHE A 218 -29.59 9.76 -9.48
N LYS A 219 -30.50 8.92 -8.94
CA LYS A 219 -30.81 7.59 -9.48
C LYS A 219 -31.31 7.64 -10.92
N ARG A 220 -32.09 8.70 -11.26
CA ARG A 220 -32.62 8.89 -12.61
C ARG A 220 -31.51 9.25 -13.61
N GLN A 221 -30.57 10.11 -13.21
CA GLN A 221 -29.47 10.57 -14.04
C GLN A 221 -28.34 9.54 -14.13
N ARG A 222 -28.03 8.86 -13.03
CA ARG A 222 -26.92 7.93 -12.87
C ARG A 222 -27.38 6.60 -12.26
N PRO A 223 -28.09 5.77 -13.02
CA PRO A 223 -28.78 4.58 -12.49
C PRO A 223 -27.83 3.46 -12.04
N ARG A 224 -26.52 3.55 -12.38
CA ARG A 224 -25.50 2.54 -12.02
C ARG A 224 -24.52 2.99 -10.94
N ASP A 225 -24.60 4.28 -10.52
CA ASP A 225 -23.62 4.87 -9.62
C ASP A 225 -24.14 5.03 -8.19
N TRP A 226 -25.05 4.14 -7.80
CA TRP A 226 -25.55 4.04 -6.44
C TRP A 226 -25.69 2.58 -6.01
N GLU A 227 -25.45 2.37 -4.73
CA GLU A 227 -25.53 1.06 -4.12
C GLU A 227 -26.92 0.82 -3.52
N PRO A 228 -27.62 -0.29 -3.83
CA PRO A 228 -28.96 -0.56 -3.24
C PRO A 228 -28.97 -0.54 -1.71
N ARG A 229 -27.87 -0.87 -1.08
CA ARG A 229 -27.69 -0.82 0.38
C ARG A 229 -27.72 0.60 0.96
N ALA A 230 -27.47 1.61 0.15
CA ALA A 230 -27.54 3.01 0.57
C ALA A 230 -28.99 3.52 0.65
N ASP A 231 -29.94 2.88 -0.06
CA ASP A 231 -31.37 3.24 -0.01
C ASP A 231 -32.05 2.61 1.22
N ARG A 232 -31.67 3.06 2.38
CA ARG A 232 -32.19 2.57 3.67
C ARG A 232 -33.48 3.29 4.03
N ARG A 233 -34.57 2.57 4.09
CA ARG A 233 -35.89 3.09 4.52
C ARG A 233 -36.09 3.03 6.04
N ASP A 234 -35.34 2.16 6.71
CA ASP A 234 -35.42 1.89 8.15
C ASP A 234 -34.76 2.94 9.03
N VAL A 235 -33.95 3.84 8.46
CA VAL A 235 -33.16 4.84 9.22
C VAL A 235 -33.71 6.25 9.11
N GLY A 236 -34.88 6.43 8.51
CA GLY A 236 -35.55 7.74 8.32
C GLY A 236 -35.21 8.44 7.00
N PRO A 237 -35.97 9.47 6.65
CA PRO A 237 -35.89 10.11 5.32
C PRO A 237 -34.59 10.83 5.03
N ASP A 238 -33.81 11.20 6.04
CA ASP A 238 -32.65 12.10 5.93
C ASP A 238 -31.30 11.39 6.14
N HIS A 239 -31.25 10.07 6.00
CA HIS A 239 -30.04 9.28 6.29
C HIS A 239 -29.45 8.63 5.03
N ILE A 240 -29.62 9.26 3.88
CA ILE A 240 -28.93 8.85 2.66
C ILE A 240 -27.65 9.66 2.59
N TYR A 241 -26.52 8.97 2.56
CA TYR A 241 -25.20 9.58 2.49
C TYR A 241 -24.59 9.40 1.10
N ALA A 242 -23.99 10.46 0.59
CA ALA A 242 -23.36 10.48 -0.73
C ALA A 242 -21.91 10.95 -0.61
N PHE A 243 -21.06 10.42 -1.49
CA PHE A 243 -19.71 10.93 -1.64
C PHE A 243 -19.72 12.26 -2.36
N HIS A 244 -18.97 13.22 -1.82
CA HIS A 244 -18.70 14.53 -2.40
C HIS A 244 -17.20 14.81 -2.43
N GLY A 245 -16.78 15.59 -3.42
CA GLY A 245 -15.45 16.18 -3.42
C GLY A 245 -15.41 17.46 -2.60
N CYS A 246 -14.28 17.69 -1.97
CA CYS A 246 -13.94 18.93 -1.29
C CYS A 246 -12.64 19.47 -1.88
N VAL A 247 -12.55 20.78 -2.04
CA VAL A 247 -11.36 21.44 -2.59
C VAL A 247 -10.94 22.61 -1.71
N SER A 248 -9.64 22.90 -1.70
CA SER A 248 -9.07 24.04 -0.99
C SER A 248 -7.76 24.48 -1.65
N THR A 249 -7.48 25.78 -1.60
CA THR A 249 -6.22 26.39 -2.03
C THR A 249 -5.14 26.23 -0.95
N ASP A 250 -5.52 26.41 0.31
CA ASP A 250 -4.62 26.54 1.46
C ASP A 250 -4.68 25.36 2.47
N GLY A 251 -5.70 24.50 2.31
CA GLY A 251 -5.99 23.42 3.27
C GLY A 251 -6.78 23.89 4.51
N HIS A 252 -7.11 25.17 4.59
CA HIS A 252 -7.81 25.76 5.73
C HIS A 252 -9.27 26.12 5.40
N ARG A 253 -9.52 26.69 4.21
CA ARG A 253 -10.86 27.03 3.73
C ARG A 253 -11.28 26.03 2.67
N TRP A 254 -12.33 25.28 2.98
CA TRP A 254 -12.83 24.19 2.15
C TRP A 254 -14.15 24.54 1.47
N SER A 255 -14.27 24.15 0.22
CA SER A 255 -15.52 24.19 -0.53
C SER A 255 -15.92 22.79 -0.93
N VAL A 256 -17.18 22.43 -0.68
CA VAL A 256 -17.77 21.19 -1.16
C VAL A 256 -18.18 21.36 -2.61
N LEU A 257 -17.78 20.43 -3.47
CA LEU A 257 -18.22 20.42 -4.86
C LEU A 257 -19.73 20.10 -4.93
N PRO A 258 -20.47 20.76 -5.85
CA PRO A 258 -21.93 20.62 -5.91
C PRO A 258 -22.38 19.23 -6.35
N ASP A 259 -21.56 18.54 -7.14
CA ASP A 259 -21.91 17.26 -7.74
C ASP A 259 -21.68 16.10 -6.77
N ILE A 260 -22.64 15.19 -6.74
CA ILE A 260 -22.53 13.91 -6.04
C ILE A 260 -21.63 12.99 -6.84
N PHE A 261 -20.61 12.41 -6.19
CA PHE A 261 -19.70 11.46 -6.82
C PHE A 261 -20.39 10.11 -7.08
N ASN A 262 -20.90 9.52 -6.03
CA ASN A 262 -21.75 8.32 -6.04
C ASN A 262 -22.51 8.24 -4.71
N VAL A 263 -23.37 7.23 -4.56
CA VAL A 263 -24.11 6.99 -3.33
C VAL A 263 -23.85 5.56 -2.86
N GLU A 264 -23.13 5.42 -1.76
CA GLU A 264 -22.77 4.14 -1.16
C GLU A 264 -23.04 4.14 0.35
N HIS A 265 -23.25 2.96 0.91
CA HIS A 265 -23.31 2.80 2.35
C HIS A 265 -21.90 2.72 2.95
N ALA A 266 -21.24 3.85 3.07
CA ALA A 266 -19.86 3.96 3.55
C ALA A 266 -19.76 5.04 4.64
N ASP A 267 -19.81 4.62 5.91
CA ASP A 267 -19.80 5.53 7.07
C ASP A 267 -18.42 5.73 7.69
N THR A 268 -17.41 4.96 7.28
CA THR A 268 -16.12 4.98 7.96
C THR A 268 -14.94 4.81 7.02
N GLN A 269 -14.00 5.72 7.20
CA GLN A 269 -12.69 5.87 6.60
C GLN A 269 -12.71 5.71 5.09
N ASN A 270 -13.19 6.77 4.45
CA ASN A 270 -13.15 6.91 3.01
C ASN A 270 -11.92 7.73 2.64
N ILE A 271 -11.00 7.13 1.87
CA ILE A 271 -9.73 7.76 1.53
C ILE A 271 -9.69 8.04 0.05
N GLY A 272 -9.69 9.34 -0.29
CA GLY A 272 -9.44 9.83 -1.63
C GLY A 272 -7.95 10.04 -1.88
N THR A 273 -7.53 9.80 -3.12
CA THR A 273 -6.16 10.08 -3.58
C THR A 273 -6.13 10.31 -5.09
N TYR A 274 -5.06 10.94 -5.57
CA TYR A 274 -4.70 10.93 -6.99
C TYR A 274 -3.57 9.93 -7.20
N ASP A 275 -3.77 8.98 -8.10
CA ASP A 275 -2.74 8.02 -8.52
C ASP A 275 -2.01 8.58 -9.74
N PRO A 276 -0.78 9.11 -9.59
CA PRO A 276 -0.05 9.75 -10.69
C PRO A 276 0.41 8.75 -11.76
N ILE A 277 0.47 7.46 -11.43
CA ILE A 277 0.88 6.40 -12.35
C ILE A 277 -0.28 6.01 -13.26
N ALA A 278 -1.46 5.86 -12.68
CA ALA A 278 -2.68 5.56 -13.42
C ALA A 278 -3.30 6.82 -14.07
N GLY A 279 -2.92 8.03 -13.63
CA GLY A 279 -3.53 9.29 -14.05
C GLY A 279 -4.99 9.41 -13.64
N LYS A 280 -5.35 8.89 -12.45
CA LYS A 280 -6.74 8.79 -12.00
C LYS A 280 -6.91 9.19 -10.54
N TYR A 281 -8.09 9.69 -10.23
CA TYR A 281 -8.56 9.81 -8.87
C TYR A 281 -9.13 8.47 -8.40
N VAL A 282 -8.82 8.10 -7.17
CA VAL A 282 -9.23 6.83 -6.56
C VAL A 282 -9.85 7.10 -5.20
N ILE A 283 -10.92 6.40 -4.88
CA ILE A 283 -11.50 6.37 -3.53
C ILE A 283 -11.46 4.94 -3.03
N PHE A 284 -10.92 4.75 -1.84
CA PHE A 284 -11.00 3.51 -1.09
C PHE A 284 -12.06 3.66 -0.01
N SER A 285 -13.02 2.76 0.00
CA SER A 285 -14.20 2.82 0.85
C SER A 285 -14.43 1.51 1.58
N ARG A 286 -15.41 1.51 2.46
CA ARG A 286 -15.93 0.32 3.08
C ARG A 286 -16.89 -0.41 2.12
N THR A 287 -16.76 -1.71 2.04
CA THR A 287 -17.75 -2.60 1.41
C THR A 287 -17.90 -3.88 2.20
N TRP A 288 -18.63 -4.86 1.67
CA TRP A 288 -18.84 -6.16 2.33
C TRP A 288 -18.77 -7.30 1.32
N LEU A 289 -18.13 -8.37 1.74
CA LEU A 289 -18.23 -9.66 1.06
C LEU A 289 -19.57 -10.27 1.39
N VAL A 290 -20.52 -10.16 0.48
CA VAL A 290 -21.88 -10.73 0.57
C VAL A 290 -22.11 -11.54 -0.69
N GLY A 291 -22.59 -12.77 -0.55
CA GLY A 291 -23.01 -13.59 -1.69
C GLY A 291 -24.28 -13.07 -2.34
N ASP A 292 -24.66 -13.68 -3.46
CA ASP A 292 -25.90 -13.37 -4.16
C ASP A 292 -27.10 -13.55 -3.22
N ARG A 293 -28.03 -12.59 -3.26
CA ARG A 293 -29.20 -12.56 -2.39
C ARG A 293 -30.46 -12.49 -3.23
N ASP A 294 -31.48 -13.22 -2.81
CA ASP A 294 -32.81 -13.04 -3.37
C ASP A 294 -33.40 -11.72 -2.83
N PRO A 295 -33.64 -10.71 -3.69
CA PRO A 295 -34.23 -9.44 -3.26
C PRO A 295 -35.57 -9.59 -2.53
N ARG A 296 -36.36 -10.58 -2.90
CA ARG A 296 -37.69 -10.85 -2.30
C ARG A 296 -37.55 -11.27 -0.84
N VAL A 297 -36.51 -12.02 -0.51
CA VAL A 297 -36.21 -12.43 0.87
C VAL A 297 -35.67 -11.24 1.67
N ALA A 298 -34.86 -10.40 1.05
CA ALA A 298 -34.30 -9.22 1.69
C ALA A 298 -35.36 -8.19 2.10
N GLU A 299 -36.37 -7.99 1.29
CA GLU A 299 -37.50 -7.07 1.59
C GLU A 299 -38.40 -7.55 2.74
N GLY A 300 -38.55 -8.88 2.91
CA GLY A 300 -39.46 -9.46 3.90
C GLY A 300 -38.93 -9.64 5.30
N THR A 301 -37.61 -9.65 5.48
CA THR A 301 -36.99 -10.03 6.77
C THR A 301 -36.57 -8.86 7.64
N GLY A 302 -36.55 -7.62 7.14
CA GLY A 302 -36.00 -6.45 7.84
C GLY A 302 -34.53 -6.61 8.22
N GLN A 303 -33.87 -7.68 7.77
CA GLN A 303 -32.48 -7.95 8.08
C GLN A 303 -31.57 -6.98 7.36
N VAL A 304 -30.81 -6.28 8.16
CA VAL A 304 -29.76 -5.39 7.68
C VAL A 304 -28.67 -6.26 7.08
N TRP A 305 -28.43 -6.15 5.78
CA TRP A 305 -27.50 -7.01 5.04
C TRP A 305 -26.06 -7.02 5.62
N TYR A 306 -25.61 -5.97 6.32
CA TYR A 306 -24.32 -5.95 7.00
C TYR A 306 -24.25 -6.94 8.19
N ALA A 307 -25.37 -7.44 8.69
CA ALA A 307 -25.38 -8.49 9.71
C ALA A 307 -24.98 -9.87 9.16
N VAL A 308 -24.94 -10.05 7.84
CA VAL A 308 -24.64 -11.32 7.19
C VAL A 308 -23.43 -11.30 6.27
N GLY A 309 -22.84 -10.12 6.03
CA GLY A 309 -21.65 -9.95 5.21
C GLY A 309 -20.40 -9.68 6.06
N ARG A 310 -19.23 -10.11 5.56
CA ARG A 310 -17.95 -9.74 6.17
C ARG A 310 -17.53 -8.37 5.64
N ARG A 311 -17.26 -7.43 6.54
CA ARG A 311 -16.76 -6.09 6.20
C ARG A 311 -15.41 -6.19 5.52
N SER A 312 -15.28 -5.46 4.42
CA SER A 312 -14.21 -5.56 3.43
C SER A 312 -13.87 -4.17 2.88
N ILE A 313 -12.93 -4.09 1.96
CA ILE A 313 -12.46 -2.84 1.36
C ILE A 313 -12.90 -2.80 -0.10
N GLY A 314 -13.51 -1.66 -0.47
CA GLY A 314 -13.91 -1.32 -1.83
C GLY A 314 -13.01 -0.26 -2.44
N ARG A 315 -13.05 -0.15 -3.76
CA ARG A 315 -12.32 0.83 -4.55
C ARG A 315 -13.14 1.30 -5.72
N THR A 316 -13.12 2.60 -5.96
CA THR A 316 -13.64 3.21 -7.18
C THR A 316 -12.62 4.16 -7.78
N GLU A 317 -12.67 4.40 -9.09
CA GLU A 317 -11.75 5.28 -9.79
C GLU A 317 -12.46 6.11 -10.86
N SER A 318 -11.93 7.31 -11.11
CA SER A 318 -12.41 8.23 -12.16
C SER A 318 -11.24 8.98 -12.78
N ALA A 319 -11.34 9.32 -14.06
CA ALA A 319 -10.40 10.19 -14.74
C ALA A 319 -10.52 11.66 -14.30
N THR A 320 -11.66 12.04 -13.73
CA THR A 320 -11.94 13.39 -13.23
C THR A 320 -12.28 13.32 -11.74
N PHE A 321 -12.03 14.39 -11.00
CA PHE A 321 -12.47 14.50 -9.62
C PHE A 321 -13.96 14.84 -9.56
N GLY A 322 -14.78 13.88 -9.91
CA GLY A 322 -16.21 14.05 -10.12
C GLY A 322 -16.98 12.72 -10.16
N ASN A 323 -17.24 12.22 -11.35
CA ASN A 323 -18.09 11.06 -11.55
C ASN A 323 -17.38 9.74 -11.20
N PHE A 324 -17.71 9.16 -10.06
CA PHE A 324 -17.22 7.86 -9.64
C PHE A 324 -18.32 6.81 -9.79
N PRO A 325 -18.04 5.61 -10.32
CA PRO A 325 -18.94 4.46 -10.20
C PRO A 325 -19.01 3.97 -8.76
N VAL A 326 -19.91 3.03 -8.48
CA VAL A 326 -19.94 2.32 -7.19
C VAL A 326 -18.65 1.54 -6.99
N SER A 327 -18.16 1.50 -5.75
CA SER A 327 -16.93 0.82 -5.40
C SER A 327 -17.00 -0.70 -5.64
N GLU A 328 -15.97 -1.24 -6.25
CA GLU A 328 -15.77 -2.68 -6.41
C GLU A 328 -15.02 -3.25 -5.21
N LEU A 329 -15.36 -4.48 -4.81
CA LEU A 329 -14.63 -5.20 -3.77
C LEU A 329 -13.21 -5.52 -4.25
N ILE A 330 -12.19 -5.06 -3.52
CA ILE A 330 -10.78 -5.31 -3.86
C ILE A 330 -10.05 -6.14 -2.80
N MET A 331 -10.53 -6.13 -1.56
CA MET A 331 -9.90 -6.89 -0.49
C MET A 331 -10.95 -7.32 0.53
N ALA A 332 -11.02 -8.61 0.78
CA ALA A 332 -11.85 -9.23 1.81
C ALA A 332 -10.99 -9.95 2.86
N PRO A 333 -11.53 -10.20 4.05
CA PRO A 333 -10.86 -11.07 5.02
C PRO A 333 -10.58 -12.45 4.38
N PRO A 334 -9.32 -12.91 4.36
CA PRO A 334 -8.96 -14.18 3.74
C PRO A 334 -9.50 -15.37 4.57
N PRO A 335 -9.54 -16.58 4.01
CA PRO A 335 -10.05 -17.78 4.71
C PRO A 335 -9.30 -18.10 6.01
N GLU A 336 -8.03 -17.74 6.12
CA GLU A 336 -7.20 -17.94 7.32
C GLU A 336 -7.57 -16.99 8.46
N MET A 337 -8.27 -15.89 8.16
CA MET A 337 -8.73 -14.94 9.17
C MET A 337 -10.02 -15.45 9.81
N PRO A 338 -10.12 -15.54 11.15
CA PRO A 338 -11.32 -16.00 11.84
C PRO A 338 -12.58 -15.28 11.38
N PRO A 339 -13.75 -15.96 11.37
CA PRO A 339 -15.03 -15.32 11.00
C PRO A 339 -15.39 -14.12 11.87
N SER A 340 -14.92 -14.09 13.11
CA SER A 340 -15.09 -12.97 14.05
C SER A 340 -14.29 -11.72 13.66
N GLU A 341 -13.40 -11.78 12.70
CA GLU A 341 -12.54 -10.66 12.29
C GLU A 341 -12.99 -10.07 10.97
N VAL A 342 -12.90 -8.74 10.89
CA VAL A 342 -13.28 -7.96 9.70
C VAL A 342 -12.26 -6.86 9.41
N LEU A 343 -12.21 -6.41 8.16
CA LEU A 343 -11.43 -5.24 7.76
C LEU A 343 -12.24 -3.99 8.08
N TYR A 344 -11.95 -3.35 9.22
CA TYR A 344 -12.77 -2.24 9.71
C TYR A 344 -12.48 -0.93 8.99
N THR A 345 -11.20 -0.61 8.78
CA THR A 345 -10.71 0.55 8.01
C THR A 345 -9.70 0.09 6.98
N ASN A 346 -9.37 0.93 6.00
CA ASN A 346 -8.38 0.60 4.98
C ASN A 346 -7.02 1.29 5.18
N CYS A 347 -7.01 2.56 5.64
CA CYS A 347 -5.83 3.39 5.81
C CYS A 347 -4.85 3.29 4.62
N TYR A 348 -5.37 3.57 3.42
CA TYR A 348 -4.55 3.59 2.21
C TYR A 348 -3.45 4.67 2.27
N THR A 349 -2.29 4.32 1.75
CA THR A 349 -1.13 5.22 1.61
C THR A 349 -0.16 4.68 0.56
N THR A 350 0.95 5.37 0.35
CA THR A 350 2.11 4.89 -0.41
C THR A 350 3.36 4.92 0.44
N VAL A 351 4.39 4.17 0.04
CA VAL A 351 5.70 4.27 0.69
C VAL A 351 6.32 5.63 0.34
N PRO A 352 6.85 6.39 1.31
CA PRO A 352 7.58 7.63 1.02
C PRO A 352 8.69 7.43 -0.01
N LYS A 353 8.77 8.30 -1.03
CA LYS A 353 9.69 8.25 -2.19
C LYS A 353 9.46 7.07 -3.16
N ALA A 354 8.35 6.32 -3.00
CA ALA A 354 7.99 5.20 -3.85
C ALA A 354 6.47 5.18 -4.12
N PRO A 355 5.94 6.08 -4.96
CA PRO A 355 4.49 6.22 -5.18
C PRO A 355 3.84 5.01 -5.86
N ASP A 356 4.63 4.14 -6.47
CA ASP A 356 4.21 2.86 -7.04
C ASP A 356 4.11 1.72 -6.02
N LEU A 357 4.61 1.91 -4.80
CA LEU A 357 4.46 0.97 -3.70
C LEU A 357 3.25 1.37 -2.83
N ARG A 358 2.09 0.87 -3.21
CA ARG A 358 0.83 1.15 -2.54
C ARG A 358 0.65 0.24 -1.34
N LEU A 359 0.26 0.84 -0.22
CA LEU A 359 0.04 0.15 1.05
C LEU A 359 -1.35 0.44 1.59
N MET A 360 -1.83 -0.47 2.41
CA MET A 360 -2.92 -0.26 3.35
C MET A 360 -2.50 -0.72 4.74
N PHE A 361 -3.02 -0.04 5.76
CA PHE A 361 -2.92 -0.45 7.16
C PHE A 361 -4.32 -0.73 7.71
N PRO A 362 -4.97 -1.82 7.29
CA PRO A 362 -6.30 -2.12 7.78
C PRO A 362 -6.30 -2.31 9.30
N SER A 363 -7.24 -1.64 9.98
CA SER A 363 -7.56 -1.99 11.35
C SER A 363 -8.46 -3.23 11.31
N ILE A 364 -7.95 -4.33 11.82
CA ILE A 364 -8.69 -5.58 11.94
C ILE A 364 -9.47 -5.51 13.25
N TRP A 365 -10.79 -5.49 13.16
CA TRP A 365 -11.65 -5.53 14.33
C TRP A 365 -12.13 -6.95 14.59
N SER A 366 -11.97 -7.41 15.83
CA SER A 366 -12.47 -8.69 16.30
C SER A 366 -13.80 -8.51 17.06
N THR A 367 -14.84 -9.21 16.63
CA THR A 367 -16.11 -9.23 17.36
C THR A 367 -16.04 -10.07 18.66
N GLU A 368 -15.01 -10.88 18.83
CA GLU A 368 -14.79 -11.71 20.00
C GLU A 368 -14.22 -10.91 21.17
N SER A 369 -13.24 -10.03 20.89
CA SER A 369 -12.56 -9.22 21.92
C SER A 369 -12.97 -7.74 21.93
N ASP A 370 -13.72 -7.32 20.90
CA ASP A 370 -14.05 -5.92 20.59
C ASP A 370 -12.80 -5.01 20.41
N ALA A 371 -11.63 -5.58 20.29
CA ALA A 371 -10.36 -4.89 20.08
C ALA A 371 -10.01 -4.81 18.60
N THR A 372 -9.02 -3.96 18.29
CA THR A 372 -8.47 -3.81 16.93
C THR A 372 -6.96 -4.00 16.92
N ARG A 373 -6.42 -4.40 15.77
CA ARG A 373 -4.98 -4.43 15.50
C ARG A 373 -4.69 -3.97 14.09
N LEU A 374 -3.48 -3.50 13.83
CA LEU A 374 -3.04 -3.10 12.48
C LEU A 374 -2.23 -4.20 11.80
N MET A 375 -2.53 -4.42 10.54
CA MET A 375 -1.73 -5.25 9.64
C MET A 375 -1.33 -4.43 8.40
N ILE A 376 -0.42 -4.95 7.57
CA ILE A 376 -0.02 -4.31 6.32
C ILE A 376 -0.45 -5.17 5.15
N ALA A 377 -1.13 -4.54 4.19
CA ALA A 377 -1.36 -5.08 2.87
C ALA A 377 -0.65 -4.20 1.83
N ALA A 378 -0.20 -4.82 0.75
CA ALA A 378 0.50 -4.14 -0.34
C ALA A 378 -0.10 -4.51 -1.70
N SER A 379 0.01 -3.57 -2.65
CA SER A 379 -0.48 -3.75 -4.01
C SER A 379 0.47 -3.12 -5.04
N PRO A 380 0.74 -3.79 -6.16
CA PRO A 380 1.51 -3.22 -7.26
C PRO A 380 0.70 -2.23 -8.12
N ASP A 381 -0.63 -2.35 -8.14
CA ASP A 381 -1.53 -1.65 -9.06
C ASP A 381 -2.74 -0.97 -8.37
N GLY A 382 -2.86 -1.12 -7.05
CA GLY A 382 -4.00 -0.61 -6.26
C GLY A 382 -5.29 -1.43 -6.42
N LYS A 383 -5.26 -2.56 -7.13
CA LYS A 383 -6.40 -3.44 -7.38
C LYS A 383 -6.21 -4.83 -6.77
N VAL A 384 -5.05 -5.43 -7.00
CA VAL A 384 -4.69 -6.72 -6.41
C VAL A 384 -3.92 -6.49 -5.12
N TRP A 385 -4.48 -6.91 -4.01
CA TRP A 385 -3.92 -6.70 -2.67
C TRP A 385 -3.54 -8.02 -2.02
N ASN A 386 -2.36 -8.03 -1.40
CA ASN A 386 -1.86 -9.16 -0.64
C ASN A 386 -1.37 -8.70 0.73
N TRP A 387 -1.54 -9.54 1.75
CA TRP A 387 -0.93 -9.32 3.04
C TRP A 387 0.59 -9.39 2.94
N VAL A 388 1.28 -8.43 3.53
CA VAL A 388 2.73 -8.54 3.73
C VAL A 388 2.98 -9.56 4.83
N PRO A 389 3.82 -10.58 4.61
CA PRO A 389 4.07 -11.62 5.61
C PRO A 389 4.59 -11.06 6.95
N GLY A 390 4.16 -11.66 8.06
CA GLY A 390 4.63 -11.30 9.41
C GLY A 390 3.52 -10.90 10.39
N GLY A 391 2.30 -10.68 9.91
CA GLY A 391 1.13 -10.49 10.78
C GLY A 391 0.94 -9.07 11.29
N THR A 392 0.57 -8.94 12.55
CA THR A 392 0.27 -7.68 13.23
C THR A 392 1.51 -6.80 13.35
N VAL A 393 1.37 -5.52 13.00
CA VAL A 393 2.44 -4.51 13.14
C VAL A 393 2.25 -3.60 14.36
N LEU A 394 1.00 -3.40 14.78
CA LEU A 394 0.66 -2.71 16.02
C LEU A 394 -0.62 -3.32 16.59
N ASP A 395 -0.57 -3.74 17.81
CA ASP A 395 -1.72 -4.21 18.59
C ASP A 395 -2.22 -3.10 19.53
N THR A 396 -3.36 -3.29 20.20
CA THR A 396 -3.79 -2.41 21.30
C THR A 396 -2.73 -2.39 22.39
N GLY A 397 -2.69 -1.29 23.14
CA GLY A 397 -1.86 -1.17 24.34
C GLY A 397 -2.35 -2.02 25.50
N GLU A 398 -1.74 -1.83 26.67
CA GLU A 398 -2.26 -2.38 27.91
C GLU A 398 -3.66 -1.80 28.17
N PHE A 399 -4.53 -2.61 28.75
CA PHE A 399 -5.90 -2.18 29.05
C PHE A 399 -5.92 -0.88 29.89
N GLN A 400 -6.78 0.03 29.55
CA GLN A 400 -6.91 1.37 30.09
C GLN A 400 -5.79 2.38 29.74
N THR A 401 -4.77 2.02 28.99
CA THR A 401 -3.90 3.02 28.36
C THR A 401 -4.66 3.76 27.27
N PHE A 402 -4.10 4.83 26.72
CA PHE A 402 -4.81 5.71 25.76
C PHE A 402 -5.33 4.96 24.51
N ASP A 403 -4.73 3.84 24.16
CA ASP A 403 -5.08 2.98 23.02
C ASP A 403 -5.27 1.49 23.41
N GLY A 404 -5.53 1.23 24.70
CA GLY A 404 -5.65 -0.12 25.24
C GLY A 404 -6.93 -0.84 24.86
N GLY A 405 -7.95 -0.13 24.34
CA GLY A 405 -9.22 -0.72 23.91
C GLY A 405 -9.30 -0.95 22.41
N CYS A 406 -9.02 0.07 21.62
CA CYS A 406 -8.96 -0.03 20.16
C CYS A 406 -8.14 1.11 19.55
N LEU A 407 -7.73 0.91 18.32
CA LEU A 407 -6.97 1.89 17.54
C LEU A 407 -7.35 1.85 16.05
N PHE A 408 -7.35 3.03 15.41
CA PHE A 408 -7.67 3.18 14.00
C PHE A 408 -6.62 4.08 13.34
N ALA A 409 -5.86 3.50 12.41
CA ALA A 409 -4.87 4.24 11.65
C ALA A 409 -5.53 5.24 10.70
N SER A 410 -4.87 6.36 10.48
CA SER A 410 -5.29 7.42 9.55
C SER A 410 -4.20 7.70 8.52
N PRO A 411 -4.54 8.12 7.30
CA PRO A 411 -3.54 8.42 6.28
C PRO A 411 -2.72 9.66 6.65
N ASN A 412 -1.48 9.77 6.24
CA ASN A 412 -0.66 8.90 5.43
C ASN A 412 0.57 8.41 6.21
N LEU A 413 1.19 7.31 5.73
CA LEU A 413 2.55 6.97 6.15
C LEU A 413 3.50 8.07 5.71
N THR A 414 4.26 8.65 6.62
CA THR A 414 5.08 9.82 6.37
C THR A 414 6.51 9.61 6.88
N GLU A 415 7.51 10.05 6.10
CA GLU A 415 8.92 10.05 6.51
C GLU A 415 9.21 11.38 7.24
N THR A 416 9.62 11.29 8.50
CA THR A 416 10.00 12.45 9.31
C THR A 416 11.36 13.00 8.89
N ALA A 417 11.73 14.17 9.41
CA ALA A 417 13.06 14.76 9.16
C ALA A 417 14.21 13.86 9.64
N SER A 418 13.98 12.99 10.64
CA SER A 418 14.96 12.00 11.12
C SER A 418 15.05 10.73 10.25
N GLY A 419 14.17 10.58 9.25
CA GLY A 419 14.08 9.38 8.41
C GLY A 419 13.26 8.26 9.02
N ASP A 420 12.55 8.50 10.11
CA ASP A 420 11.61 7.53 10.67
C ASP A 420 10.31 7.54 9.86
N PHE A 421 9.70 6.37 9.67
CA PHE A 421 8.33 6.31 9.17
C PHE A 421 7.35 6.41 10.34
N VAL A 422 6.40 7.32 10.21
CA VAL A 422 5.31 7.51 11.17
C VAL A 422 3.97 7.32 10.48
N LEU A 423 3.06 6.60 11.14
CA LEU A 423 1.67 6.47 10.76
C LEU A 423 0.81 6.97 11.91
N PRO A 424 0.02 8.03 11.72
CA PRO A 424 -0.85 8.53 12.79
C PRO A 424 -2.02 7.57 13.00
N TYR A 425 -2.46 7.44 14.25
CA TYR A 425 -3.68 6.72 14.59
C TYR A 425 -4.44 7.40 15.73
N SER A 426 -5.75 7.18 15.73
CA SER A 426 -6.59 7.51 16.89
C SER A 426 -6.66 6.29 17.80
N GLY A 427 -6.21 6.44 19.04
CA GLY A 427 -6.26 5.41 20.07
C GLY A 427 -7.40 5.67 21.04
N TYR A 428 -8.07 4.63 21.49
CA TYR A 428 -9.19 4.68 22.43
C TYR A 428 -8.89 3.79 23.63
N ARG A 429 -9.18 4.31 24.81
CA ARG A 429 -8.94 3.63 26.09
C ARG A 429 -9.78 2.36 26.25
N PHE A 430 -10.97 2.33 25.65
CA PHE A 430 -11.93 1.23 25.76
C PHE A 430 -12.19 0.57 24.40
N PRO A 431 -12.66 -0.68 24.38
CA PRO A 431 -13.01 -1.40 23.18
C PRO A 431 -14.02 -0.64 22.29
N HIS A 432 -14.10 -1.00 21.02
CA HIS A 432 -14.81 -0.23 20.01
C HIS A 432 -16.32 -0.11 20.27
N LYS A 433 -16.97 -1.17 20.76
CA LYS A 433 -18.41 -1.20 21.05
C LYS A 433 -18.74 -1.08 22.52
N TYR A 434 -17.75 -0.78 23.36
CA TYR A 434 -17.98 -0.54 24.77
C TYR A 434 -19.12 0.47 24.96
N PRO A 435 -20.04 0.26 25.94
CA PRO A 435 -21.22 1.10 26.09
C PRO A 435 -20.89 2.59 26.20
N ARG A 436 -21.18 3.32 25.13
CA ARG A 436 -21.00 4.77 25.08
C ARG A 436 -22.17 5.43 25.82
N GLY A 437 -21.87 6.38 26.67
CA GLY A 437 -22.86 7.10 27.48
C GLY A 437 -22.73 6.88 28.97
N HIS A 438 -21.94 5.89 29.42
CA HIS A 438 -21.59 5.74 30.83
C HIS A 438 -20.25 6.39 31.18
N GLU A 439 -19.37 6.51 30.18
CA GLU A 439 -18.09 7.21 30.33
C GLU A 439 -17.74 7.92 29.03
N ASP A 440 -16.91 8.92 29.18
CA ASP A 440 -16.41 9.72 28.08
C ASP A 440 -15.12 9.09 27.54
N PHE A 441 -15.15 8.57 26.31
CA PHE A 441 -14.03 7.84 25.69
C PHE A 441 -13.46 8.58 24.48
N PRO A 442 -12.90 9.76 24.69
CA PRO A 442 -12.35 10.52 23.60
C PRO A 442 -11.07 9.85 23.07
N PRO A 443 -10.86 9.87 21.73
CA PRO A 443 -9.59 9.45 21.17
C PRO A 443 -8.46 10.41 21.54
N ASN A 444 -7.24 9.87 21.58
CA ASN A 444 -5.99 10.63 21.53
C ASN A 444 -5.20 10.21 20.30
N ILE A 445 -4.33 11.09 19.82
CA ILE A 445 -3.49 10.78 18.66
C ILE A 445 -2.20 10.10 19.11
N GLY A 446 -1.91 8.96 18.49
CA GLY A 446 -0.63 8.27 18.60
C GLY A 446 0.06 8.12 17.26
N TYR A 447 1.32 7.72 17.32
CA TYR A 447 2.10 7.26 16.17
C TYR A 447 2.47 5.79 16.30
N ALA A 448 2.26 5.04 15.21
CA ALA A 448 3.02 3.84 14.93
C ALA A 448 4.32 4.28 14.25
N ILE A 449 5.46 3.99 14.86
CA ILE A 449 6.77 4.47 14.42
C ILE A 449 7.64 3.30 13.98
N TRP A 450 8.24 3.42 12.81
CA TRP A 450 9.33 2.54 12.37
C TRP A 450 10.61 3.37 12.24
N PRO A 451 11.52 3.30 13.25
CA PRO A 451 12.79 4.01 13.21
C PRO A 451 13.57 3.74 11.93
N LYS A 452 14.15 4.78 11.35
CA LYS A 452 14.89 4.71 10.09
C LYS A 452 14.07 4.11 8.93
N GLY A 453 12.72 4.19 8.97
CA GLY A 453 11.84 3.64 7.94
C GLY A 453 11.80 2.11 7.84
N ARG A 454 12.23 1.38 8.87
CA ARG A 454 12.42 -0.09 8.89
C ARG A 454 11.12 -0.85 9.13
N MET A 455 10.17 -0.68 8.25
CA MET A 455 8.83 -1.25 8.37
C MET A 455 8.71 -2.68 7.84
N ILE A 456 9.41 -2.97 6.74
CA ILE A 456 9.40 -4.28 6.08
C ILE A 456 10.85 -4.67 5.79
N ALA A 457 11.21 -5.91 6.06
CA ALA A 457 12.53 -6.45 5.76
C ALA A 457 12.45 -7.55 4.71
N LEU A 458 13.35 -7.52 3.73
CA LEU A 458 13.80 -8.72 3.03
C LEU A 458 14.98 -9.25 3.82
N GLU A 459 14.85 -10.46 4.40
CA GLU A 459 15.82 -10.95 5.35
C GLU A 459 16.32 -12.37 5.04
N ALA A 460 17.57 -12.63 5.35
CA ALA A 460 18.18 -13.95 5.41
C ALA A 460 18.56 -14.25 6.87
N LEU A 461 17.96 -15.31 7.46
CA LEU A 461 18.27 -15.73 8.83
C LEU A 461 19.65 -16.39 8.94
N GLN A 462 20.08 -17.00 7.86
CA GLN A 462 21.39 -17.57 7.63
C GLN A 462 21.93 -16.98 6.32
N ARG A 463 22.34 -17.81 5.37
CA ARG A 463 22.75 -17.37 4.04
C ARG A 463 21.54 -17.28 3.11
N GLY A 464 21.47 -16.21 2.34
CA GLY A 464 20.46 -15.99 1.32
C GLY A 464 21.05 -15.31 0.11
N SER A 465 20.40 -15.49 -1.03
CA SER A 465 20.75 -14.81 -2.27
C SER A 465 19.52 -14.58 -3.14
N PHE A 466 19.54 -13.52 -3.90
CA PHE A 466 18.51 -13.24 -4.90
C PHE A 466 19.06 -12.28 -5.97
N ALA A 467 18.38 -12.26 -7.10
CA ALA A 467 18.56 -11.21 -8.10
C ALA A 467 17.26 -10.42 -8.27
N MET A 468 17.40 -9.16 -8.57
CA MET A 468 16.26 -8.32 -8.93
C MET A 468 15.88 -8.53 -10.41
N VAL A 469 14.64 -8.20 -10.75
CA VAL A 469 14.27 -7.89 -12.13
C VAL A 469 15.05 -6.65 -12.57
N ALA A 470 15.21 -6.45 -13.89
CA ALA A 470 15.86 -5.27 -14.39
C ALA A 470 15.06 -4.01 -14.03
N VAL A 471 15.73 -2.98 -13.52
CA VAL A 471 15.13 -1.68 -13.19
C VAL A 471 15.87 -0.55 -13.88
N VAL A 472 15.14 0.50 -14.28
CA VAL A 472 15.73 1.77 -14.72
C VAL A 472 15.64 2.73 -13.53
N PRO A 473 16.74 2.90 -12.77
CA PRO A 473 16.74 3.76 -11.61
C PRO A 473 16.80 5.25 -12.01
N PRO A 474 16.36 6.16 -11.14
CA PRO A 474 16.44 7.60 -11.40
C PRO A 474 17.86 8.16 -11.33
N GLY A 475 18.79 7.41 -10.73
CA GLY A 475 20.20 7.81 -10.62
C GLY A 475 21.13 6.61 -10.47
N PRO A 476 22.44 6.82 -10.72
CA PRO A 476 23.41 5.75 -10.78
C PRO A 476 23.99 5.32 -9.42
N ARG A 477 23.63 5.95 -8.33
CA ARG A 477 24.15 5.62 -7.00
C ARG A 477 23.15 4.85 -6.19
N LEU A 478 23.60 3.72 -5.65
CA LEU A 478 22.78 2.88 -4.77
C LEU A 478 23.14 3.15 -3.30
N ARG A 479 22.11 3.42 -2.51
CA ARG A 479 22.20 3.47 -1.04
C ARG A 479 21.32 2.37 -0.44
N ILE A 480 21.76 1.87 0.70
CA ILE A 480 21.07 0.77 1.37
C ILE A 480 20.71 1.12 2.82
N ASN A 481 19.51 0.71 3.22
CA ASN A 481 19.09 0.68 4.61
C ASN A 481 19.04 -0.80 5.05
N ALA A 482 19.96 -1.20 5.91
CA ALA A 482 20.17 -2.61 6.22
C ALA A 482 20.69 -2.82 7.64
N THR A 483 20.55 -4.04 8.14
CA THR A 483 21.24 -4.51 9.35
C THR A 483 21.83 -5.89 9.13
N THR A 484 22.97 -6.16 9.76
CA THR A 484 23.52 -7.51 9.83
C THR A 484 23.76 -7.92 11.28
N ARG A 485 23.72 -9.22 11.56
CA ARG A 485 24.22 -9.74 12.82
C ARG A 485 25.74 -9.68 12.87
N ARG A 486 26.32 -9.91 14.05
CA ARG A 486 27.78 -10.00 14.21
C ARG A 486 28.33 -11.13 13.33
N GLY A 487 29.25 -10.79 12.44
CA GLY A 487 29.82 -11.72 11.45
C GLY A 487 29.00 -11.83 10.15
N GLY A 488 27.80 -11.25 10.11
CA GLY A 488 26.99 -11.20 8.90
C GLY A 488 27.42 -10.10 7.95
N SER A 489 26.98 -10.19 6.69
CA SER A 489 27.29 -9.21 5.66
C SER A 489 26.25 -9.19 4.53
N ILE A 490 26.25 -8.11 3.76
CA ILE A 490 25.56 -8.01 2.48
C ILE A 490 26.59 -7.65 1.43
N ARG A 491 26.51 -8.29 0.26
CA ARG A 491 27.25 -7.91 -0.95
C ARG A 491 26.29 -7.72 -2.10
N VAL A 492 26.64 -6.84 -3.01
CA VAL A 492 25.84 -6.46 -4.16
C VAL A 492 26.67 -6.56 -5.43
N GLU A 493 26.09 -7.11 -6.48
CA GLU A 493 26.66 -7.11 -7.82
C GLU A 493 25.72 -6.33 -8.75
N ALA A 494 26.27 -5.46 -9.59
CA ALA A 494 25.51 -4.79 -10.63
C ALA A 494 25.84 -5.42 -12.00
N CYS A 495 24.78 -5.82 -12.72
CA CYS A 495 24.87 -6.52 -13.99
C CYS A 495 24.13 -5.77 -15.11
N ASN A 496 24.54 -6.01 -16.33
CA ASN A 496 23.79 -5.65 -17.51
C ASN A 496 22.54 -6.53 -17.69
N LEU A 497 21.74 -6.27 -18.72
CA LEU A 497 20.52 -7.05 -19.02
C LEU A 497 20.84 -8.52 -19.39
N GLN A 498 22.06 -8.82 -19.83
CA GLN A 498 22.54 -10.18 -20.07
C GLN A 498 23.01 -10.88 -18.80
N ARG A 499 22.81 -10.23 -17.63
CA ARG A 499 23.21 -10.73 -16.31
C ARG A 499 24.71 -10.94 -16.16
N GLN A 500 25.53 -10.22 -16.94
CA GLN A 500 26.97 -10.19 -16.80
C GLN A 500 27.35 -9.03 -15.88
N PRO A 501 28.26 -9.22 -14.92
CA PRO A 501 28.73 -8.14 -14.07
C PRO A 501 29.28 -6.98 -14.87
N LEU A 502 28.89 -5.77 -14.51
CA LEU A 502 29.47 -4.55 -15.05
C LEU A 502 30.94 -4.42 -14.60
N PRO A 503 31.82 -3.79 -15.40
CA PRO A 503 33.24 -3.66 -15.07
C PRO A 503 33.48 -3.08 -13.68
N GLY A 504 34.17 -3.83 -12.81
CA GLY A 504 34.45 -3.45 -11.43
C GLY A 504 33.23 -3.39 -10.51
N ARG A 505 32.14 -4.07 -10.87
CA ARG A 505 30.88 -4.14 -10.09
C ARG A 505 30.47 -5.58 -9.78
N ALA A 506 31.38 -6.54 -9.92
CA ALA A 506 31.14 -7.93 -9.55
C ALA A 506 30.95 -8.09 -8.04
N MET A 507 30.36 -9.22 -7.62
CA MET A 507 30.14 -9.54 -6.21
C MET A 507 31.41 -9.47 -5.37
N ALA A 508 32.53 -9.93 -5.94
CA ALA A 508 33.85 -9.89 -5.29
C ALA A 508 34.41 -8.48 -5.12
N ASP A 509 34.03 -7.54 -6.00
CA ASP A 509 34.47 -6.14 -5.96
C ASP A 509 33.71 -5.34 -4.90
N CYS A 510 32.52 -5.81 -4.47
CA CYS A 510 31.71 -5.10 -3.50
C CYS A 510 32.34 -5.04 -2.13
N GLN A 511 32.44 -3.83 -1.56
CA GLN A 511 32.80 -3.66 -0.16
C GLN A 511 31.68 -4.24 0.71
N PRO A 512 31.97 -5.18 1.62
CA PRO A 512 30.93 -5.79 2.46
C PRO A 512 30.19 -4.76 3.31
N ILE A 513 28.87 -4.77 3.24
CA ILE A 513 28.00 -3.96 4.08
C ILE A 513 27.74 -4.73 5.37
N ILE A 514 28.13 -4.16 6.50
CA ILE A 514 28.07 -4.81 7.82
C ILE A 514 27.48 -3.87 8.88
N GLY A 515 26.86 -4.42 9.90
CA GLY A 515 26.33 -3.69 11.06
C GLY A 515 25.00 -3.00 10.79
N ASP A 516 24.74 -1.90 11.49
CA ASP A 516 23.55 -1.07 11.34
C ASP A 516 23.84 0.06 10.34
N GLN A 517 23.29 -0.05 9.15
CA GLN A 517 23.47 0.88 8.05
C GLN A 517 22.17 1.61 7.74
N PHE A 518 22.22 2.95 7.73
CA PHE A 518 21.11 3.79 7.34
C PHE A 518 21.57 4.75 6.24
N ASN A 519 20.96 4.64 5.06
CA ASN A 519 21.32 5.43 3.88
C ASN A 519 22.82 5.30 3.51
N ALA A 520 23.39 4.11 3.71
CA ALA A 520 24.80 3.87 3.45
C ALA A 520 25.07 3.67 1.95
N PRO A 521 26.15 4.26 1.38
CA PRO A 521 26.48 4.04 -0.01
C PRO A 521 26.93 2.58 -0.22
N VAL A 522 26.47 1.97 -1.31
CA VAL A 522 27.04 0.71 -1.80
C VAL A 522 28.22 1.05 -2.71
N THR A 523 29.39 0.46 -2.42
CA THR A 523 30.63 0.76 -3.12
C THR A 523 31.33 -0.51 -3.57
N TRP A 524 32.07 -0.39 -4.68
CA TRP A 524 32.87 -1.44 -5.28
C TRP A 524 34.30 -0.97 -5.49
N SER A 525 35.22 -1.88 -5.77
CA SER A 525 36.59 -1.56 -6.14
C SER A 525 36.65 -0.65 -7.39
N GLY A 526 35.69 -0.77 -8.29
CA GLY A 526 35.55 0.06 -9.49
C GLY A 526 34.87 1.41 -9.32
N GLY A 527 34.37 1.75 -8.10
CA GLY A 527 33.73 3.04 -7.80
C GLY A 527 32.49 2.93 -6.91
N GLY A 528 31.84 4.08 -6.66
CA GLY A 528 30.67 4.24 -5.80
C GLY A 528 29.33 4.40 -6.55
N ASP A 529 29.29 4.07 -7.83
CA ASP A 529 28.09 4.08 -8.68
C ASP A 529 27.83 2.69 -9.26
N LEU A 530 26.71 2.52 -9.92
CA LEU A 530 26.27 1.24 -10.51
C LEU A 530 27.01 0.90 -11.82
N GLY A 531 27.81 1.81 -12.39
CA GLY A 531 28.48 1.61 -13.68
C GLY A 531 27.56 1.71 -14.89
N ILE A 532 26.43 2.41 -14.77
CA ILE A 532 25.41 2.64 -15.81
C ILE A 532 25.33 4.11 -16.18
N SER A 533 24.88 4.40 -17.41
CA SER A 533 24.50 5.74 -17.83
C SER A 533 23.08 6.10 -17.37
N PRO A 534 22.73 7.40 -17.27
CA PRO A 534 21.36 7.79 -16.96
C PRO A 534 20.34 7.19 -17.94
N GLY A 535 19.31 6.55 -17.40
CA GLY A 535 18.25 5.88 -18.19
C GLY A 535 18.58 4.45 -18.64
N GLU A 536 19.77 3.95 -18.37
CA GLU A 536 20.09 2.54 -18.58
C GLU A 536 19.52 1.66 -17.49
N ALA A 537 19.15 0.44 -17.88
CA ALA A 537 18.64 -0.56 -16.95
C ALA A 537 19.78 -1.34 -16.30
N VAL A 538 19.57 -1.76 -15.06
CA VAL A 538 20.49 -2.57 -14.28
C VAL A 538 19.76 -3.76 -13.62
N VAL A 539 20.44 -4.89 -13.54
CA VAL A 539 20.07 -6.04 -12.71
C VAL A 539 20.97 -6.06 -11.49
N LEU A 540 20.41 -6.10 -10.29
CA LEU A 540 21.16 -6.19 -9.05
C LEU A 540 21.05 -7.62 -8.49
N ARG A 541 22.17 -8.19 -8.09
CA ARG A 541 22.25 -9.44 -7.35
C ARG A 541 22.74 -9.18 -5.94
N PHE A 542 22.19 -9.92 -5.00
CA PHE A 542 22.48 -9.77 -3.58
C PHE A 542 22.88 -11.11 -2.99
N GLU A 543 23.93 -11.08 -2.16
CA GLU A 543 24.26 -12.13 -1.21
C GLU A 543 24.11 -11.59 0.21
N LEU A 544 23.36 -12.31 1.05
CA LEU A 544 23.10 -11.97 2.43
C LEU A 544 23.62 -13.06 3.34
N ASP A 545 24.29 -12.68 4.39
CA ASP A 545 24.61 -13.58 5.52
C ASP A 545 24.08 -12.91 6.80
N GLN A 546 23.09 -13.56 7.44
CA GLN A 546 22.44 -13.10 8.66
C GLN A 546 22.07 -11.60 8.63
N ALA A 547 21.35 -11.20 7.61
CA ALA A 547 21.14 -9.80 7.26
C ALA A 547 19.68 -9.48 6.93
N LYS A 548 19.35 -8.19 7.03
CA LYS A 548 18.05 -7.60 6.64
C LYS A 548 18.30 -6.40 5.75
N ILE A 549 17.56 -6.30 4.64
CA ILE A 549 17.46 -5.12 3.78
C ILE A 549 16.06 -4.52 4.00
N PHE A 550 15.99 -3.24 4.33
CA PHE A 550 14.74 -2.51 4.55
C PHE A 550 14.39 -1.60 3.36
N ALA A 551 15.40 -0.99 2.74
CA ALA A 551 15.21 -0.16 1.57
C ALA A 551 16.46 -0.11 0.70
N LEU A 552 16.24 0.12 -0.59
CA LEU A 552 17.25 0.51 -1.57
C LEU A 552 16.85 1.88 -2.09
N ASP A 553 17.71 2.87 -1.95
CA ASP A 553 17.52 4.24 -2.45
C ASP A 553 18.50 4.50 -3.60
N PHE A 554 18.00 5.15 -4.66
CA PHE A 554 18.78 5.47 -5.86
C PHE A 554 18.88 6.99 -6.03
N GLU A 555 20.13 7.49 -6.18
CA GLU A 555 20.46 8.90 -6.30
C GLU A 555 21.27 9.21 -7.58
#